data_cdf038c7705379c3310113c3640749e3
#
_entry.id   cdf038c7705379c3310113c3640749e3
#
_cell.length_a   1.000
_cell.length_b   1.000
_cell.length_c   1.000
_cell.angle_alpha   90.00
_cell.angle_beta   90.00
_cell.angle_gamma   90.00
#
_symmetry.space_group_name_H-M   'P 1'
#
loop_
_entity.id
_entity.type
_entity.pdbx_description
1 polymer ?
#
loop_
_entity_poly.entity_id
_entity_poly.type
_entity_poly.pdbx_seq_one_letter_code
_entity_poly.pdbx_strand_id
1 'polypeptide(L)'
;MIDFHTHIYPDKIASKLMHDLADTHYWGHFSDGTLNGLLQSMHAAGIDFCVTQPVVTRPDQFDSINRFAKKQQDVLGLIPFGGIHPDCEDIPGKLHFLKEEGFPGIKLHPDWQNMTIDEPRAVYLIREALAQDLIVMVHAGYDGAFPDTTHCTPARALHLLEQLEDPGQETRKLILAHNGGHLEHEDVKKYLLGTNVYFDISLSQMYIPDEEFLK
;
A
#
# COMPACT_ATOMS: atom_id res chain seq x y z
N MET A 1 -16.41 10.22 -5.37
CA MET A 1 -15.74 8.91 -5.55
C MET A 1 -14.36 8.98 -4.93
N ILE A 2 -13.82 7.86 -4.39
CA ILE A 2 -12.46 7.80 -3.81
C ILE A 2 -11.64 6.80 -4.61
N ASP A 3 -10.44 7.22 -5.08
CA ASP A 3 -9.40 6.29 -5.53
C ASP A 3 -8.48 6.02 -4.34
N PHE A 4 -8.48 4.77 -3.85
CA PHE A 4 -7.79 4.41 -2.62
C PHE A 4 -6.33 3.98 -2.85
N HIS A 5 -5.85 3.89 -4.12
CA HIS A 5 -4.50 3.40 -4.39
C HIS A 5 -3.80 4.22 -5.49
N THR A 6 -3.16 5.30 -5.10
CA THR A 6 -2.40 6.14 -6.03
C THR A 6 -0.97 6.39 -5.56
N HIS A 7 -0.07 6.61 -6.51
CA HIS A 7 1.33 6.93 -6.23
C HIS A 7 1.74 8.20 -6.97
N ILE A 8 2.40 9.11 -6.29
CA ILE A 8 3.06 10.28 -6.89
C ILE A 8 4.46 10.46 -6.32
N TYR A 9 5.28 11.11 -7.10
CA TYR A 9 6.69 11.34 -6.82
C TYR A 9 7.03 12.83 -6.97
N PRO A 10 8.10 13.33 -6.32
CA PRO A 10 8.62 14.66 -6.62
C PRO A 10 8.95 14.81 -8.12
N ASP A 11 8.53 15.91 -8.75
CA ASP A 11 8.62 16.15 -10.20
C ASP A 11 10.01 15.84 -10.77
N LYS A 12 11.07 16.20 -10.03
CA LYS A 12 12.46 15.99 -10.45
C LYS A 12 12.87 14.52 -10.65
N ILE A 13 12.12 13.57 -10.08
CA ILE A 13 12.40 12.12 -10.17
C ILE A 13 11.27 11.34 -10.82
N ALA A 14 10.07 11.94 -10.94
CA ALA A 14 8.87 11.27 -11.43
C ALA A 14 9.09 10.62 -12.80
N SER A 15 9.58 11.38 -13.78
CA SER A 15 9.81 10.88 -15.14
C SER A 15 10.74 9.66 -15.18
N LYS A 16 11.85 9.71 -14.42
CA LYS A 16 12.78 8.57 -14.35
C LYS A 16 12.14 7.35 -13.72
N LEU A 17 11.44 7.54 -12.57
CA LEU A 17 10.77 6.43 -11.86
C LEU A 17 9.66 5.80 -12.71
N MET A 18 8.87 6.60 -13.42
CA MET A 18 7.84 6.09 -14.31
C MET A 18 8.42 5.29 -15.48
N HIS A 19 9.57 5.72 -16.03
CA HIS A 19 10.27 4.95 -17.04
C HIS A 19 10.78 3.61 -16.48
N ASP A 20 11.48 3.64 -15.34
CA ASP A 20 12.02 2.44 -14.69
C ASP A 20 10.90 1.43 -14.33
N LEU A 21 9.74 1.91 -13.88
CA LEU A 21 8.58 1.07 -13.60
C LEU A 21 7.94 0.49 -14.87
N ALA A 22 7.86 1.27 -15.96
CA ALA A 22 7.31 0.79 -17.23
C ALA A 22 8.14 -0.35 -17.83
N ASP A 23 9.43 -0.34 -17.62
CA ASP A 23 10.34 -1.40 -18.10
C ASP A 23 10.15 -2.73 -17.34
N THR A 24 9.62 -2.68 -16.12
CA THR A 24 9.37 -3.86 -15.27
C THR A 24 7.93 -4.37 -15.36
N HIS A 25 7.01 -3.54 -15.84
CA HIS A 25 5.59 -3.87 -15.93
C HIS A 25 5.10 -3.84 -17.38
N TYR A 26 4.55 -4.92 -17.86
CA TYR A 26 4.15 -5.10 -19.26
C TYR A 26 2.91 -4.30 -19.70
N TRP A 27 2.22 -3.59 -18.79
CA TRP A 27 1.09 -2.72 -19.15
C TRP A 27 1.47 -1.25 -19.39
N GLY A 28 2.75 -0.89 -19.24
CA GLY A 28 3.19 0.50 -19.38
C GLY A 28 2.72 1.42 -18.24
N HIS A 29 2.76 2.71 -18.47
CA HIS A 29 2.27 3.71 -17.51
C HIS A 29 1.26 4.66 -18.17
N PHE A 30 0.21 4.99 -17.45
CA PHE A 30 -0.85 5.90 -17.89
C PHE A 30 -0.80 7.27 -17.19
N SER A 31 0.21 7.51 -16.36
CA SER A 31 0.44 8.72 -15.59
C SER A 31 1.89 9.15 -15.73
N ASP A 32 2.14 10.44 -15.54
CA ASP A 32 3.50 11.00 -15.47
C ASP A 32 4.13 10.88 -14.07
N GLY A 33 3.38 10.33 -13.10
CA GLY A 33 3.80 10.14 -11.71
C GLY A 33 3.89 11.44 -10.90
N THR A 34 3.43 12.58 -11.42
CA THR A 34 3.46 13.87 -10.73
C THR A 34 2.15 14.18 -10.00
N LEU A 35 2.21 15.11 -9.05
CA LEU A 35 1.01 15.66 -8.41
C LEU A 35 0.04 16.25 -9.45
N ASN A 36 0.56 17.02 -10.41
CA ASN A 36 -0.26 17.65 -11.44
C ASN A 36 -0.94 16.62 -12.34
N GLY A 37 -0.23 15.57 -12.73
CA GLY A 37 -0.80 14.46 -13.51
C GLY A 37 -1.91 13.73 -12.74
N LEU A 38 -1.73 13.48 -11.44
CA LEU A 38 -2.78 12.89 -10.60
C LEU A 38 -4.02 13.77 -10.54
N LEU A 39 -3.88 15.07 -10.29
CA LEU A 39 -5.04 16.01 -10.23
C LEU A 39 -5.79 16.10 -11.56
N GLN A 40 -5.08 16.07 -12.68
CA GLN A 40 -5.71 16.01 -14.00
C GLN A 40 -6.49 14.71 -14.21
N SER A 41 -5.92 13.57 -13.81
CA SER A 41 -6.57 12.27 -13.88
C SER A 41 -7.83 12.22 -13.01
N MET A 42 -7.75 12.71 -11.76
CA MET A 42 -8.89 12.82 -10.85
C MET A 42 -10.04 13.62 -11.48
N HIS A 43 -9.71 14.79 -12.04
CA HIS A 43 -10.70 15.64 -12.68
C HIS A 43 -11.36 14.96 -13.88
N ALA A 44 -10.57 14.33 -14.75
CA ALA A 44 -11.06 13.63 -15.93
C ALA A 44 -11.96 12.43 -15.59
N ALA A 45 -11.67 11.73 -14.49
CA ALA A 45 -12.41 10.56 -14.03
C ALA A 45 -13.55 10.87 -13.05
N GLY A 46 -13.74 12.13 -12.63
CA GLY A 46 -14.73 12.50 -11.62
C GLY A 46 -14.42 11.94 -10.22
N ILE A 47 -13.14 11.80 -9.90
CA ILE A 47 -12.66 11.36 -8.58
C ILE A 47 -12.58 12.57 -7.65
N ASP A 48 -13.23 12.48 -6.48
CA ASP A 48 -13.25 13.56 -5.48
C ASP A 48 -12.04 13.50 -4.54
N PHE A 49 -11.60 12.28 -4.20
CA PHE A 49 -10.49 12.04 -3.27
C PHE A 49 -9.56 10.95 -3.78
N CYS A 50 -8.26 11.14 -3.55
CA CYS A 50 -7.24 10.11 -3.78
C CYS A 50 -6.41 9.86 -2.52
N VAL A 51 -6.20 8.60 -2.19
CA VAL A 51 -5.22 8.18 -1.18
C VAL A 51 -3.87 8.01 -1.84
N THR A 52 -2.89 8.86 -1.51
CA THR A 52 -1.53 8.74 -2.01
C THR A 52 -0.68 7.88 -1.07
N GLN A 53 0.03 6.89 -1.62
CA GLN A 53 0.68 5.83 -0.87
C GLN A 53 2.20 5.83 -1.13
N PRO A 54 3.01 6.51 -0.30
CA PRO A 54 4.46 6.50 -0.46
C PRO A 54 5.06 5.19 0.04
N VAL A 55 6.11 4.70 -0.61
CA VAL A 55 6.86 3.52 -0.19
C VAL A 55 8.24 3.93 0.31
N VAL A 56 8.53 3.65 1.58
CA VAL A 56 9.88 3.81 2.17
C VAL A 56 10.64 2.51 1.95
N THR A 57 11.52 2.48 0.96
CA THR A 57 12.27 1.28 0.57
C THR A 57 13.56 1.08 1.38
N ARG A 58 13.99 2.08 2.16
CA ARG A 58 15.13 2.04 3.10
C ARG A 58 14.87 2.91 4.31
N PRO A 59 15.38 2.54 5.50
CA PRO A 59 15.13 3.29 6.75
C PRO A 59 15.51 4.78 6.68
N ASP A 60 16.60 5.12 5.99
CA ASP A 60 17.11 6.49 5.84
C ASP A 60 16.19 7.43 5.04
N GLN A 61 15.21 6.88 4.33
CA GLN A 61 14.26 7.66 3.54
C GLN A 61 13.04 8.14 4.37
N PHE A 62 12.86 7.67 5.61
CA PHE A 62 11.68 7.97 6.41
C PHE A 62 11.34 9.46 6.43
N ASP A 63 12.29 10.32 6.79
CA ASP A 63 12.05 11.76 6.91
C ASP A 63 11.77 12.43 5.57
N SER A 64 12.51 12.07 4.52
CA SER A 64 12.39 12.71 3.21
C SER A 64 11.07 12.38 2.53
N ILE A 65 10.65 11.13 2.58
CA ILE A 65 9.41 10.65 1.97
C ILE A 65 8.20 11.21 2.73
N ASN A 66 8.20 11.12 4.06
CA ASN A 66 7.07 11.63 4.84
C ASN A 66 6.95 13.16 4.79
N ARG A 67 8.07 13.89 4.68
CA ARG A 67 8.03 15.34 4.42
C ARG A 67 7.42 15.68 3.05
N PHE A 68 7.64 14.87 2.03
CA PHE A 68 6.99 15.04 0.74
C PHE A 68 5.49 14.70 0.82
N ALA A 69 5.14 13.60 1.49
CA ALA A 69 3.74 13.23 1.71
C ALA A 69 2.98 14.29 2.54
N LYS A 70 3.60 14.84 3.59
CA LYS A 70 3.00 15.89 4.44
C LYS A 70 2.51 17.11 3.64
N LYS A 71 3.28 17.55 2.64
CA LYS A 71 2.91 18.68 1.78
C LYS A 71 1.64 18.43 0.96
N GLN A 72 1.25 17.20 0.78
CA GLN A 72 0.07 16.83 0.02
C GLN A 72 -1.22 17.01 0.87
N GLN A 73 -1.12 17.10 2.19
CA GLN A 73 -2.26 17.35 3.08
C GLN A 73 -2.91 18.71 2.82
N ASP A 74 -2.15 19.67 2.27
CA ASP A 74 -2.64 21.00 1.91
C ASP A 74 -3.36 21.02 0.55
N VAL A 75 -3.38 19.91 -0.18
CA VAL A 75 -3.99 19.79 -1.50
C VAL A 75 -5.38 19.20 -1.37
N LEU A 76 -6.39 19.98 -1.79
CA LEU A 76 -7.77 19.55 -1.72
C LEU A 76 -7.99 18.22 -2.49
N GLY A 77 -8.63 17.27 -1.84
CA GLY A 77 -8.93 15.96 -2.40
C GLY A 77 -7.82 14.93 -2.21
N LEU A 78 -6.64 15.28 -1.67
CA LEU A 78 -5.60 14.30 -1.36
C LEU A 78 -5.63 13.87 0.10
N ILE A 79 -5.43 12.58 0.30
CA ILE A 79 -5.32 11.93 1.61
C ILE A 79 -4.00 11.15 1.62
N PRO A 80 -2.88 11.80 1.96
CA PRO A 80 -1.60 11.10 1.96
C PRO A 80 -1.49 10.14 3.15
N PHE A 81 -1.01 8.92 2.87
CA PHE A 81 -0.51 8.01 3.88
C PHE A 81 0.95 8.32 4.20
N GLY A 82 1.41 7.86 5.34
CA GLY A 82 2.83 7.84 5.67
C GLY A 82 3.53 6.58 5.13
N GLY A 83 4.84 6.61 5.13
CA GLY A 83 5.68 5.45 4.82
C GLY A 83 6.63 5.14 5.98
N ILE A 84 6.90 3.85 6.20
CA ILE A 84 7.86 3.39 7.20
C ILE A 84 8.52 2.09 6.72
N HIS A 85 9.80 1.88 7.06
CA HIS A 85 10.50 0.63 6.78
C HIS A 85 10.56 -0.23 8.03
N PRO A 86 10.45 -1.57 7.94
CA PRO A 86 10.48 -2.46 9.11
C PRO A 86 11.81 -2.41 9.88
N ASP A 87 12.90 -2.00 9.24
CA ASP A 87 14.22 -1.83 9.87
C ASP A 87 14.47 -0.41 10.41
N CYS A 88 13.45 0.44 10.46
CA CYS A 88 13.59 1.72 11.15
C CYS A 88 13.85 1.51 12.65
N GLU A 89 14.76 2.29 13.21
CA GLU A 89 14.87 2.40 14.66
C GLU A 89 13.60 3.07 15.23
N ASP A 90 13.22 2.69 16.45
CA ASP A 90 12.08 3.25 17.18
C ASP A 90 10.76 3.25 16.36
N ILE A 91 10.33 2.07 15.94
CA ILE A 91 9.06 1.89 15.20
C ILE A 91 7.88 2.54 15.93
N PRO A 92 7.64 2.33 17.25
CA PRO A 92 6.53 2.96 17.94
C PRO A 92 6.57 4.49 17.92
N GLY A 93 7.74 5.09 18.15
CA GLY A 93 7.89 6.55 18.11
C GLY A 93 7.68 7.14 16.72
N LYS A 94 8.16 6.46 15.66
CA LYS A 94 7.93 6.88 14.27
C LYS A 94 6.46 6.77 13.85
N LEU A 95 5.76 5.72 14.27
CA LEU A 95 4.33 5.58 14.02
C LEU A 95 3.53 6.64 14.77
N HIS A 96 3.89 6.90 16.02
CA HIS A 96 3.31 7.99 16.81
C HIS A 96 3.52 9.35 16.11
N PHE A 97 4.74 9.62 15.64
CA PHE A 97 5.03 10.82 14.86
C PHE A 97 4.12 10.94 13.62
N LEU A 98 3.96 9.87 12.84
CA LEU A 98 3.07 9.89 11.67
C LEU A 98 1.62 10.17 12.07
N LYS A 99 1.14 9.60 13.17
CA LYS A 99 -0.22 9.85 13.70
C LYS A 99 -0.41 11.31 14.09
N GLU A 100 0.52 11.88 14.86
CA GLU A 100 0.50 13.28 15.28
C GLU A 100 0.60 14.26 14.10
N GLU A 101 1.34 13.89 13.06
CA GLU A 101 1.40 14.65 11.81
C GLU A 101 0.12 14.53 10.95
N GLY A 102 -0.89 13.78 11.41
CA GLY A 102 -2.20 13.68 10.78
C GLY A 102 -2.28 12.68 9.61
N PHE A 103 -1.33 11.76 9.50
CA PHE A 103 -1.44 10.67 8.53
C PHE A 103 -2.49 9.65 9.02
N PRO A 104 -3.49 9.29 8.19
CA PRO A 104 -4.52 8.33 8.59
C PRO A 104 -4.05 6.88 8.53
N GLY A 105 -2.94 6.61 7.86
CA GLY A 105 -2.42 5.26 7.66
C GLY A 105 -1.01 5.25 7.10
N ILE A 106 -0.50 4.04 6.89
CA ILE A 106 0.81 3.76 6.30
C ILE A 106 0.71 2.81 5.12
N LYS A 107 1.68 2.91 4.19
CA LYS A 107 1.88 1.95 3.09
C LYS A 107 3.09 1.09 3.35
N LEU A 108 2.92 -0.22 3.17
CA LEU A 108 3.98 -1.22 3.14
C LEU A 108 4.03 -1.91 1.78
N HIS A 109 5.23 -2.22 1.33
CA HIS A 109 5.47 -2.97 0.11
C HIS A 109 6.50 -4.06 0.35
N PRO A 110 6.07 -5.28 0.70
CA PRO A 110 6.94 -6.35 1.15
C PRO A 110 8.14 -6.63 0.23
N ASP A 111 7.92 -6.66 -1.08
CA ASP A 111 8.98 -6.94 -2.07
C ASP A 111 10.03 -5.82 -2.10
N TRP A 112 9.62 -4.54 -2.20
CA TRP A 112 10.52 -3.39 -2.18
C TRP A 112 11.19 -3.14 -0.82
N GLN A 113 10.64 -3.68 0.26
CA GLN A 113 11.17 -3.58 1.62
C GLN A 113 11.94 -4.83 2.07
N ASN A 114 12.07 -5.81 1.16
CA ASN A 114 12.74 -7.09 1.39
C ASN A 114 12.32 -7.76 2.71
N MET A 115 11.00 -7.89 2.90
CA MET A 115 10.42 -8.55 4.06
C MET A 115 9.26 -9.47 3.64
N THR A 116 9.15 -10.64 4.22
CA THR A 116 7.92 -11.43 4.12
C THR A 116 6.89 -10.89 5.12
N ILE A 117 5.63 -10.81 4.69
CA ILE A 117 4.60 -10.10 5.47
C ILE A 117 4.31 -10.76 6.83
N ASP A 118 4.58 -12.04 6.95
CA ASP A 118 4.36 -12.88 8.13
C ASP A 118 5.61 -13.07 9.01
N GLU A 119 6.74 -12.43 8.67
CA GLU A 119 7.94 -12.51 9.50
C GLU A 119 7.86 -11.60 10.75
N PRO A 120 8.60 -11.89 11.83
CA PRO A 120 8.43 -11.20 13.12
C PRO A 120 8.53 -9.69 13.07
N ARG A 121 9.43 -9.10 12.25
CA ARG A 121 9.57 -7.62 12.16
C ARG A 121 8.41 -6.98 11.42
N ALA A 122 7.82 -7.65 10.42
CA ALA A 122 6.65 -7.18 9.72
C ALA A 122 5.40 -7.24 10.61
N VAL A 123 5.21 -8.37 11.29
CA VAL A 123 4.12 -8.56 12.27
C VAL A 123 4.20 -7.54 13.39
N TYR A 124 5.39 -7.28 13.93
CA TYR A 124 5.62 -6.25 14.95
C TYR A 124 5.22 -4.87 14.46
N LEU A 125 5.73 -4.44 13.29
CA LEU A 125 5.42 -3.14 12.70
C LEU A 125 3.90 -2.97 12.47
N ILE A 126 3.24 -3.98 11.90
CA ILE A 126 1.81 -3.92 11.61
C ILE A 126 1.01 -3.86 12.90
N ARG A 127 1.35 -4.66 13.92
CA ARG A 127 0.70 -4.63 15.23
C ARG A 127 0.81 -3.26 15.89
N GLU A 128 2.00 -2.67 15.90
CA GLU A 128 2.21 -1.33 16.46
C GLU A 128 1.43 -0.25 15.71
N ALA A 129 1.34 -0.34 14.38
CA ALA A 129 0.57 0.61 13.58
C ALA A 129 -0.94 0.51 13.88
N LEU A 130 -1.48 -0.71 13.92
CA LEU A 130 -2.88 -0.95 14.26
C LEU A 130 -3.20 -0.51 15.70
N ALA A 131 -2.30 -0.75 16.66
CA ALA A 131 -2.46 -0.32 18.05
C ALA A 131 -2.52 1.22 18.18
N GLN A 132 -1.88 1.95 17.27
CA GLN A 132 -1.96 3.42 17.20
C GLN A 132 -3.09 3.93 16.31
N ASP A 133 -4.03 3.05 15.95
CA ASP A 133 -5.21 3.42 15.16
C ASP A 133 -4.87 3.93 13.74
N LEU A 134 -3.79 3.44 13.15
CA LEU A 134 -3.42 3.71 11.77
C LEU A 134 -4.00 2.64 10.82
N ILE A 135 -4.44 3.06 9.66
CA ILE A 135 -4.75 2.13 8.56
C ILE A 135 -3.43 1.59 8.01
N VAL A 136 -3.35 0.29 7.79
CA VAL A 136 -2.17 -0.35 7.20
C VAL A 136 -2.53 -0.89 5.83
N MET A 137 -2.00 -0.29 4.77
CA MET A 137 -2.13 -0.76 3.40
C MET A 137 -0.88 -1.55 3.01
N VAL A 138 -1.07 -2.78 2.55
CA VAL A 138 0.00 -3.69 2.15
C VAL A 138 -0.14 -4.07 0.69
N HIS A 139 0.93 -3.96 -0.11
CA HIS A 139 0.99 -4.59 -1.42
C HIS A 139 0.89 -6.11 -1.27
N ALA A 140 0.04 -6.77 -2.06
CA ALA A 140 -0.18 -8.21 -2.00
C ALA A 140 -0.16 -8.86 -3.38
N GLY A 141 0.43 -10.05 -3.46
CA GLY A 141 0.57 -10.81 -4.69
C GLY A 141 1.81 -10.46 -5.49
N TYR A 142 1.80 -10.82 -6.75
CA TYR A 142 2.91 -10.67 -7.69
C TYR A 142 3.27 -9.21 -7.97
N ASP A 143 4.56 -8.90 -8.03
CA ASP A 143 5.11 -7.63 -8.52
C ASP A 143 6.08 -7.90 -9.68
N GLY A 144 5.86 -7.23 -10.82
CA GLY A 144 6.67 -7.40 -12.03
C GLY A 144 8.15 -7.02 -11.87
N ALA A 145 8.49 -6.21 -10.88
CA ALA A 145 9.87 -5.89 -10.54
C ALA A 145 10.58 -7.03 -9.77
N PHE A 146 9.83 -8.00 -9.24
CA PHE A 146 10.33 -9.14 -8.47
C PHE A 146 9.73 -10.46 -8.96
N PRO A 147 9.97 -10.85 -10.23
CA PRO A 147 9.24 -11.95 -10.88
C PRO A 147 9.45 -13.32 -10.23
N ASP A 148 10.54 -13.49 -9.48
CA ASP A 148 10.92 -14.78 -8.88
C ASP A 148 10.45 -14.93 -7.42
N THR A 149 9.87 -13.87 -6.83
CA THR A 149 9.50 -13.87 -5.40
C THR A 149 8.20 -13.11 -5.18
N THR A 150 7.35 -13.62 -4.27
CA THR A 150 6.18 -12.92 -3.75
C THR A 150 6.24 -12.96 -2.24
N HIS A 151 6.42 -11.79 -1.63
CA HIS A 151 6.63 -11.69 -0.19
C HIS A 151 5.31 -11.58 0.61
N CYS A 152 4.20 -11.27 -0.06
CA CYS A 152 2.87 -11.24 0.52
C CYS A 152 1.89 -12.07 -0.35
N THR A 153 2.01 -13.40 -0.29
CA THR A 153 1.02 -14.31 -0.87
C THR A 153 -0.24 -14.38 0.01
N PRO A 154 -1.41 -14.80 -0.51
CA PRO A 154 -2.62 -14.98 0.31
C PRO A 154 -2.41 -15.93 1.51
N ALA A 155 -1.61 -16.99 1.35
CA ALA A 155 -1.30 -17.91 2.45
C ALA A 155 -0.46 -17.23 3.55
N ARG A 156 0.52 -16.39 3.19
CA ARG A 156 1.29 -15.59 4.16
C ARG A 156 0.44 -14.51 4.82
N ALA A 157 -0.47 -13.89 4.06
CA ALA A 157 -1.41 -12.93 4.62
C ALA A 157 -2.35 -13.58 5.66
N LEU A 158 -2.84 -14.80 5.40
CA LEU A 158 -3.59 -15.57 6.41
C LEU A 158 -2.73 -15.82 7.66
N HIS A 159 -1.48 -16.27 7.50
CA HIS A 159 -0.58 -16.50 8.62
C HIS A 159 -0.27 -15.21 9.42
N LEU A 160 -0.14 -14.06 8.74
CA LEU A 160 -0.09 -12.76 9.42
C LEU A 160 -1.35 -12.51 10.26
N LEU A 161 -2.55 -12.71 9.69
CA LEU A 161 -3.81 -12.50 10.42
C LEU A 161 -3.88 -13.38 11.67
N GLU A 162 -3.52 -14.65 11.56
CA GLU A 162 -3.43 -15.59 12.70
C GLU A 162 -2.50 -15.10 13.80
N GLN A 163 -1.36 -14.49 13.43
CA GLN A 163 -0.42 -13.89 14.39
C GLN A 163 -0.94 -12.59 15.02
N LEU A 164 -1.84 -11.87 14.33
CA LEU A 164 -2.45 -10.63 14.82
C LEU A 164 -3.73 -10.88 15.65
N GLU A 165 -4.27 -12.10 15.68
CA GLU A 165 -5.45 -12.48 16.48
C GLU A 165 -5.12 -12.39 17.97
N ASP A 166 -5.25 -11.18 18.51
CA ASP A 166 -5.24 -10.93 19.95
C ASP A 166 -6.62 -10.39 20.34
N PRO A 167 -7.25 -10.88 21.45
CA PRO A 167 -8.53 -10.35 21.89
C PRO A 167 -8.46 -8.84 22.13
N GLY A 168 -9.01 -8.06 21.21
CA GLY A 168 -9.00 -6.60 21.26
C GLY A 168 -8.22 -5.91 20.15
N GLN A 169 -7.48 -6.60 19.31
CA GLN A 169 -6.79 -5.99 18.16
C GLN A 169 -7.77 -5.80 16.99
N GLU A 170 -7.87 -4.57 16.52
CA GLU A 170 -8.73 -4.19 15.39
C GLU A 170 -8.01 -4.45 14.05
N THR A 171 -8.20 -5.64 13.47
CA THR A 171 -7.62 -6.01 12.16
C THR A 171 -8.36 -5.38 10.97
N ARG A 172 -9.56 -4.79 11.20
CA ARG A 172 -10.34 -4.12 10.15
C ARG A 172 -9.67 -2.91 9.52
N LYS A 173 -8.52 -2.46 10.05
CA LYS A 173 -7.68 -1.41 9.45
C LYS A 173 -6.53 -1.95 8.63
N LEU A 174 -6.41 -3.27 8.49
CA LEU A 174 -5.48 -3.89 7.56
C LEU A 174 -6.16 -4.05 6.20
N ILE A 175 -5.51 -3.54 5.16
CA ILE A 175 -6.00 -3.59 3.78
C ILE A 175 -4.91 -4.24 2.92
N LEU A 176 -5.28 -5.28 2.19
CA LEU A 176 -4.41 -5.92 1.21
C LEU A 176 -4.74 -5.38 -0.18
N ALA A 177 -3.73 -4.88 -0.88
CA ALA A 177 -3.89 -4.33 -2.21
C ALA A 177 -4.24 -5.42 -3.25
N HIS A 178 -4.75 -4.97 -4.40
CA HIS A 178 -4.95 -5.81 -5.57
C HIS A 178 -5.83 -7.04 -5.29
N ASN A 179 -6.97 -6.78 -4.67
CA ASN A 179 -7.95 -7.79 -4.26
C ASN A 179 -7.35 -8.88 -3.36
N GLY A 180 -6.35 -8.52 -2.54
CA GLY A 180 -5.69 -9.42 -1.59
C GLY A 180 -4.57 -10.30 -2.17
N GLY A 181 -4.27 -10.18 -3.48
CA GLY A 181 -3.21 -10.94 -4.13
C GLY A 181 -3.20 -10.79 -5.65
N HIS A 182 -2.38 -9.84 -6.17
CA HIS A 182 -2.24 -9.64 -7.61
C HIS A 182 -1.84 -10.94 -8.31
N LEU A 183 -2.63 -11.37 -9.32
CA LEU A 183 -2.52 -12.64 -10.07
C LEU A 183 -2.70 -13.92 -9.24
N GLU A 184 -3.12 -13.85 -7.98
CA GLU A 184 -3.29 -14.99 -7.07
C GLU A 184 -4.75 -15.17 -6.59
N HIS A 185 -5.74 -14.75 -7.38
CA HIS A 185 -7.15 -14.66 -6.94
C HIS A 185 -7.78 -15.99 -6.50
N GLU A 186 -7.35 -17.15 -7.02
CA GLU A 186 -7.82 -18.46 -6.53
C GLU A 186 -7.33 -18.74 -5.10
N ASP A 187 -6.08 -18.39 -4.82
CA ASP A 187 -5.55 -18.49 -3.45
C ASP A 187 -6.16 -17.47 -2.51
N VAL A 188 -6.52 -16.27 -3.00
CA VAL A 188 -7.32 -15.30 -2.22
C VAL A 188 -8.65 -15.91 -1.80
N LYS A 189 -9.39 -16.53 -2.72
CA LYS A 189 -10.66 -17.24 -2.41
C LYS A 189 -10.46 -18.33 -1.36
N LYS A 190 -9.37 -19.07 -1.47
CA LYS A 190 -9.05 -20.19 -0.57
C LYS A 190 -8.64 -19.76 0.82
N TYR A 191 -7.85 -18.71 0.96
CA TYR A 191 -7.18 -18.36 2.21
C TYR A 191 -7.78 -17.13 2.89
N LEU A 192 -8.34 -16.17 2.16
CA LEU A 192 -8.68 -14.87 2.71
C LEU A 192 -10.19 -14.56 2.74
N LEU A 193 -11.02 -15.26 1.95
CA LEU A 193 -12.47 -15.04 2.02
C LEU A 193 -13.02 -15.44 3.39
N GLY A 194 -13.82 -14.54 3.97
CA GLY A 194 -14.41 -14.72 5.30
C GLY A 194 -13.52 -14.29 6.46
N THR A 195 -12.31 -13.78 6.19
CA THR A 195 -11.46 -13.13 7.19
C THR A 195 -11.89 -11.67 7.43
N ASN A 196 -11.32 -11.02 8.46
CA ASN A 196 -11.62 -9.63 8.82
C ASN A 196 -10.67 -8.61 8.16
N VAL A 197 -10.08 -8.95 7.00
CA VAL A 197 -9.21 -8.04 6.25
C VAL A 197 -9.98 -7.37 5.12
N TYR A 198 -9.63 -6.13 4.79
CA TYR A 198 -10.16 -5.45 3.62
C TYR A 198 -9.25 -5.62 2.40
N PHE A 199 -9.83 -5.50 1.22
CA PHE A 199 -9.09 -5.48 -0.05
C PHE A 199 -9.33 -4.15 -0.76
N ASP A 200 -8.32 -3.61 -1.43
CA ASP A 200 -8.56 -2.67 -2.50
C ASP A 200 -8.71 -3.42 -3.84
N ILE A 201 -9.27 -2.75 -4.82
CA ILE A 201 -9.57 -3.35 -6.12
C ILE A 201 -8.63 -2.87 -7.23
N SER A 202 -7.54 -2.19 -6.88
CA SER A 202 -6.57 -1.70 -7.86
C SER A 202 -5.97 -2.85 -8.67
N LEU A 203 -5.77 -2.66 -9.98
CA LEU A 203 -5.30 -3.64 -10.96
C LEU A 203 -6.19 -4.90 -11.14
N SER A 204 -7.17 -5.14 -10.27
CA SER A 204 -7.92 -6.40 -10.23
C SER A 204 -8.80 -6.59 -11.46
N GLN A 205 -9.46 -5.54 -11.94
CA GLN A 205 -10.35 -5.59 -13.09
C GLN A 205 -9.63 -6.01 -14.39
N MET A 206 -8.32 -5.87 -14.48
CA MET A 206 -7.54 -6.30 -15.63
C MET A 206 -7.41 -7.85 -15.74
N TYR A 207 -7.63 -8.57 -14.64
CA TYR A 207 -7.31 -9.99 -14.51
C TYR A 207 -8.48 -10.84 -14.00
N ILE A 208 -9.45 -10.22 -13.33
CA ILE A 208 -10.63 -10.91 -12.82
C ILE A 208 -11.78 -10.63 -13.78
N PRO A 209 -12.45 -11.67 -14.32
CA PRO A 209 -13.63 -11.49 -15.17
C PRO A 209 -14.71 -10.67 -14.46
N ASP A 210 -15.41 -9.80 -15.18
CA ASP A 210 -16.47 -8.93 -14.62
C ASP A 210 -17.52 -9.71 -13.82
N GLU A 211 -17.87 -10.91 -14.26
CA GLU A 211 -18.82 -11.79 -13.59
C GLU A 211 -18.36 -12.25 -12.19
N GLU A 212 -17.06 -12.34 -11.99
CA GLU A 212 -16.46 -12.71 -10.70
C GLU A 212 -16.13 -11.48 -9.85
N PHE A 213 -15.75 -10.39 -10.50
CA PHE A 213 -15.37 -9.15 -9.85
C PHE A 213 -16.53 -8.47 -9.11
N LEU A 214 -17.78 -8.67 -9.58
CA LEU A 214 -18.99 -8.06 -9.02
C LEU A 214 -19.72 -8.97 -8.01
N LYS A 215 -19.19 -10.14 -7.66
CA LYS A 215 -19.75 -11.06 -6.67
C LYS A 215 -19.06 -10.93 -5.31
#